data_69acadda314b25a3caa37a0b9e070a58
#
_entry.id   69acadda314b25a3caa37a0b9e070a58
#
_cell.length_a   1.000
_cell.length_b   1.000
_cell.length_c   1.000
_cell.angle_alpha   90.00
_cell.angle_beta   90.00
_cell.angle_gamma   90.00
#
_symmetry.space_group_name_H-M   'P 1'
#
loop_
_entity.id
_entity.type
_entity.pdbx_description
1 polymer ?
#
loop_
_entity_poly.entity_id
_entity_poly.type
_entity_poly.pdbx_seq_one_letter_code
_entity_poly.pdbx_strand_id
1 'polypeptide(L)'
;MRIISGIRRGHKLFEFEGDDVRPTTDRVKESVFNIIQTFIPDAVCLDMFAGSGALSFEAISRGAKKAVCLDKDKRSIDIIKKNANSLDFSDYCEIINTSCFDYMERAKEKFDVIFLDPPYNKNFIEPVLEGIVKNNLLNEGGIV
;
A
#
# COMPACT_ATOMS: atom_id res chain seq x y z
N MET A 1 -6.40 13.75 -3.11
CA MET A 1 -6.40 12.47 -3.84
C MET A 1 -7.69 11.72 -3.60
N ARG A 2 -8.12 10.92 -4.52
CA ARG A 2 -9.39 10.18 -4.43
C ARG A 2 -9.23 8.77 -4.96
N ILE A 3 -10.17 7.90 -4.62
CA ILE A 3 -10.26 6.58 -5.23
C ILE A 3 -10.70 6.74 -6.68
N ILE A 4 -9.97 6.13 -7.59
CA ILE A 4 -10.19 6.30 -9.04
C ILE A 4 -11.26 5.35 -9.56
N SER A 5 -11.26 4.11 -9.08
CA SER A 5 -12.15 3.07 -9.62
C SER A 5 -12.59 2.10 -8.52
N GLY A 6 -13.57 1.25 -8.84
CA GLY A 6 -14.06 0.22 -7.94
C GLY A 6 -15.22 0.67 -7.07
N ILE A 7 -15.44 -0.05 -5.97
CA ILE A 7 -16.64 0.14 -5.12
C ILE A 7 -16.68 1.48 -4.38
N ARG A 8 -15.55 2.16 -4.24
CA ARG A 8 -15.47 3.49 -3.60
C ARG A 8 -15.01 4.59 -4.55
N ARG A 9 -15.25 4.41 -5.84
CA ARG A 9 -14.90 5.41 -6.86
C ARG A 9 -15.35 6.80 -6.47
N GLY A 10 -14.45 7.77 -6.59
CA GLY A 10 -14.72 9.19 -6.32
C GLY A 10 -14.60 9.59 -4.86
N HIS A 11 -14.43 8.64 -3.93
CA HIS A 11 -14.29 8.95 -2.51
C HIS A 11 -12.94 9.65 -2.27
N LYS A 12 -12.98 10.76 -1.55
CA LYS A 12 -11.76 11.51 -1.19
C LYS A 12 -11.01 10.83 -0.07
N LEU A 13 -9.69 10.90 -0.14
CA LEU A 13 -8.79 10.39 0.90
C LEU A 13 -8.24 11.56 1.72
N PHE A 14 -8.12 11.36 3.02
CA PHE A 14 -7.39 12.28 3.88
C PHE A 14 -5.91 12.17 3.56
N GLU A 15 -5.20 13.31 3.56
CA GLU A 15 -3.79 13.39 3.23
C GLU A 15 -3.07 14.24 4.27
N PHE A 16 -1.74 14.22 4.21
CA PHE A 16 -0.93 15.08 5.05
C PHE A 16 -1.11 16.54 4.63
N GLU A 17 -1.06 17.44 5.61
CA GLU A 17 -0.98 18.86 5.36
C GLU A 17 0.50 19.24 5.25
N GLY A 18 0.82 20.13 4.28
CA GLY A 18 2.17 20.62 4.07
C GLY A 18 2.94 19.88 3.00
N ASP A 19 4.20 20.28 2.83
CA ASP A 19 5.06 19.83 1.74
C ASP A 19 6.03 18.72 2.13
N ASP A 20 5.92 18.19 3.35
CA ASP A 20 6.85 17.21 3.90
C ASP A 20 6.76 15.84 3.23
N VAL A 21 5.64 15.57 2.61
CA VAL A 21 5.35 14.26 2.05
C VAL A 21 5.07 14.41 0.57
N ARG A 22 5.74 13.57 -0.22
CA ARG A 22 5.47 13.49 -1.65
C ARG A 22 4.24 12.63 -1.87
N PRO A 23 3.11 13.20 -2.29
CA PRO A 23 1.94 12.38 -2.61
C PRO A 23 2.14 11.69 -3.95
N THR A 24 1.65 10.46 -4.05
CA THR A 24 1.45 9.81 -5.34
C THR A 24 0.23 10.49 -5.97
N THR A 25 0.38 11.03 -7.16
CA THR A 25 -0.73 11.73 -7.81
C THR A 25 -1.80 10.76 -8.28
N ASP A 26 -3.04 11.25 -8.41
CA ASP A 26 -4.14 10.44 -8.95
C ASP A 26 -3.80 9.88 -10.33
N ARG A 27 -3.14 10.67 -11.15
CA ARG A 27 -2.75 10.25 -12.50
C ARG A 27 -1.76 9.10 -12.50
N VAL A 28 -0.73 9.17 -11.64
CA VAL A 28 0.26 8.11 -11.50
C VAL A 28 -0.40 6.85 -10.96
N LYS A 29 -1.23 6.99 -9.94
CA LYS A 29 -1.98 5.90 -9.35
C LYS A 29 -2.86 5.19 -10.39
N GLU A 30 -3.60 5.95 -11.18
CA GLU A 30 -4.44 5.42 -12.25
C GLU A 30 -3.61 4.64 -13.27
N SER A 31 -2.48 5.19 -13.70
CA SER A 31 -1.59 4.53 -14.66
C SER A 31 -1.05 3.21 -14.14
N VAL A 32 -0.60 3.18 -12.88
CA VAL A 32 -0.10 1.96 -12.25
C VAL A 32 -1.19 0.89 -12.22
N PHE A 33 -2.38 1.23 -11.73
CA PHE A 33 -3.46 0.25 -11.59
C PHE A 33 -4.00 -0.21 -12.95
N ASN A 34 -3.95 0.61 -13.98
CA ASN A 34 -4.28 0.16 -15.33
C ASN A 34 -3.32 -0.92 -15.81
N ILE A 35 -2.04 -0.81 -15.48
CA ILE A 35 -1.03 -1.80 -15.86
C ILE A 35 -1.24 -3.11 -15.10
N ILE A 36 -1.53 -3.04 -13.80
CA ILE A 36 -1.60 -4.23 -12.94
C ILE A 36 -3.01 -4.73 -12.67
N GLN A 37 -4.00 -4.24 -13.39
CA GLN A 37 -5.43 -4.50 -13.09
C GLN A 37 -5.79 -5.98 -12.99
N THR A 38 -5.12 -6.85 -13.74
CA THR A 38 -5.42 -8.29 -13.70
C THR A 38 -4.87 -8.98 -12.46
N PHE A 39 -3.93 -8.35 -11.75
CA PHE A 39 -3.34 -8.89 -10.53
C PHE A 39 -4.11 -8.53 -9.26
N ILE A 40 -5.06 -7.59 -9.36
CA ILE A 40 -5.71 -7.00 -8.18
C ILE A 40 -6.86 -7.85 -7.63
N PRO A 41 -7.81 -8.40 -8.44
CA PRO A 41 -8.94 -9.12 -7.88
C PRO A 41 -8.51 -10.27 -6.98
N ASP A 42 -9.06 -10.31 -5.76
CA ASP A 42 -8.76 -11.29 -4.70
C ASP A 42 -7.31 -11.31 -4.21
N ALA A 43 -6.51 -10.30 -4.57
CA ALA A 43 -5.11 -10.22 -4.18
C ALA A 43 -4.94 -9.91 -2.69
N VAL A 44 -3.90 -10.48 -2.10
CA VAL A 44 -3.37 -10.06 -0.80
C VAL A 44 -2.21 -9.13 -1.09
N CYS A 45 -2.34 -7.88 -0.65
CA CYS A 45 -1.40 -6.82 -0.98
C CYS A 45 -0.57 -6.40 0.23
N LEU A 46 0.67 -6.01 0.00
CA LEU A 46 1.54 -5.42 1.01
C LEU A 46 2.01 -4.06 0.51
N ASP A 47 1.81 -3.03 1.32
CA ASP A 47 2.26 -1.67 1.03
C ASP A 47 3.39 -1.31 1.98
N MET A 48 4.61 -1.32 1.48
CA MET A 48 5.83 -1.15 2.28
C MET A 48 6.02 0.25 2.84
N PHE A 49 5.48 1.26 2.18
CA PHE A 49 5.57 2.67 2.56
C PHE A 49 4.21 3.30 2.33
N ALA A 50 3.26 2.97 3.18
CA ALA A 50 1.86 3.21 2.90
C ALA A 50 1.45 4.69 2.87
N GLY A 51 2.12 5.55 3.65
CA GLY A 51 1.78 6.98 3.70
C GLY A 51 0.34 7.22 4.13
N SER A 52 -0.49 7.70 3.21
CA SER A 52 -1.93 7.89 3.47
C SER A 52 -2.75 6.63 3.20
N GLY A 53 -2.12 5.60 2.66
CA GLY A 53 -2.80 4.36 2.26
C GLY A 53 -3.40 4.38 0.87
N ALA A 54 -3.08 5.39 0.06
CA ALA A 54 -3.71 5.59 -1.24
C ALA A 54 -3.63 4.37 -2.17
N LEU A 55 -2.47 3.71 -2.24
CA LEU A 55 -2.31 2.52 -3.08
C LEU A 55 -3.10 1.34 -2.54
N SER A 56 -3.03 1.12 -1.23
CA SER A 56 -3.75 0.04 -0.57
C SER A 56 -5.26 0.17 -0.73
N PHE A 57 -5.80 1.35 -0.51
CA PHE A 57 -7.25 1.57 -0.60
C PHE A 57 -7.75 1.53 -2.05
N GLU A 58 -6.92 1.97 -2.99
CA GLU A 58 -7.26 1.80 -4.41
C GLU A 58 -7.35 0.30 -4.75
N ALA A 59 -6.40 -0.50 -4.29
CA ALA A 59 -6.41 -1.94 -4.51
C ALA A 59 -7.66 -2.59 -3.93
N ILE A 60 -8.00 -2.27 -2.66
CA ILE A 60 -9.19 -2.82 -2.01
C ILE A 60 -10.45 -2.41 -2.78
N SER A 61 -10.56 -1.14 -3.18
CA SER A 61 -11.70 -0.65 -3.96
C SER A 61 -11.89 -1.40 -5.27
N ARG A 62 -10.80 -1.84 -5.87
CA ARG A 62 -10.80 -2.58 -7.14
C ARG A 62 -10.91 -4.10 -6.98
N GLY A 63 -11.10 -4.58 -5.74
CA GLY A 63 -11.38 -5.99 -5.50
C GLY A 63 -10.28 -6.80 -4.82
N ALA A 64 -9.22 -6.18 -4.33
CA ALA A 64 -8.22 -6.89 -3.53
C ALA A 64 -8.89 -7.46 -2.27
N LYS A 65 -8.43 -8.62 -1.85
CA LYS A 65 -8.97 -9.32 -0.68
C LYS A 65 -8.55 -8.66 0.62
N LYS A 66 -7.30 -8.21 0.69
CA LYS A 66 -6.69 -7.66 1.90
C LYS A 66 -5.48 -6.81 1.54
N ALA A 67 -5.20 -5.80 2.35
CA ALA A 67 -3.97 -5.04 2.27
C ALA A 67 -3.32 -4.92 3.65
N VAL A 68 -2.03 -5.18 3.72
CA VAL A 68 -1.21 -4.90 4.89
C VAL A 68 -0.48 -3.60 4.62
N CYS A 69 -0.71 -2.59 5.46
CA CYS A 69 -0.16 -1.25 5.32
C CYS A 69 0.92 -1.02 6.37
N LEU A 70 2.14 -0.78 5.92
CA LEU A 70 3.27 -0.50 6.81
C LEU A 70 3.68 0.95 6.71
N ASP A 71 3.94 1.56 7.83
CA ASP A 71 4.63 2.86 7.88
C ASP A 71 5.26 3.02 9.25
N LYS A 72 6.45 3.59 9.30
CA LYS A 72 7.13 3.84 10.57
C LYS A 72 6.70 5.17 11.22
N ASP A 73 6.07 6.06 10.45
CA ASP A 73 5.62 7.37 10.94
C ASP A 73 4.21 7.24 11.53
N LYS A 74 4.09 7.58 12.82
CA LYS A 74 2.82 7.55 13.53
C LYS A 74 1.76 8.43 12.87
N ARG A 75 2.17 9.56 12.26
CA ARG A 75 1.23 10.44 11.56
C ARG A 75 0.60 9.74 10.35
N SER A 76 1.40 8.95 9.62
CA SER A 76 0.91 8.13 8.52
C SER A 76 -0.11 7.12 9.00
N ILE A 77 0.21 6.42 10.09
CA ILE A 77 -0.68 5.42 10.67
C ILE A 77 -2.04 6.03 11.04
N ASP A 78 -2.04 7.20 11.64
CA ASP A 78 -3.28 7.87 12.02
C ASP A 78 -4.14 8.23 10.81
N ILE A 79 -3.49 8.69 9.72
CA ILE A 79 -4.18 9.02 8.47
C ILE A 79 -4.73 7.77 7.79
N ILE A 80 -3.95 6.69 7.76
CA ILE A 80 -4.39 5.41 7.20
C ILE A 80 -5.63 4.91 7.92
N LYS A 81 -5.63 4.95 9.25
CA LYS A 81 -6.79 4.53 10.06
C LYS A 81 -8.01 5.40 9.77
N LYS A 82 -7.81 6.70 9.64
CA LYS A 82 -8.88 7.65 9.32
C LYS A 82 -9.49 7.34 7.95
N ASN A 83 -8.65 7.07 6.96
CA ASN A 83 -9.11 6.69 5.63
C ASN A 83 -9.84 5.35 5.63
N ALA A 84 -9.31 4.36 6.34
CA ALA A 84 -9.95 3.04 6.45
C ALA A 84 -11.36 3.16 7.03
N ASN A 85 -11.52 3.95 8.08
CA ASN A 85 -12.83 4.20 8.68
C ASN A 85 -13.77 4.92 7.71
N SER A 86 -13.29 5.95 7.04
CA SER A 86 -14.09 6.74 6.10
C SER A 86 -14.59 5.90 4.93
N LEU A 87 -13.76 4.96 4.45
CA LEU A 87 -14.09 4.08 3.34
C LEU A 87 -14.85 2.83 3.76
N ASP A 88 -14.95 2.57 5.06
CA ASP A 88 -15.49 1.32 5.62
C ASP A 88 -14.66 0.10 5.18
N PHE A 89 -13.34 0.26 5.17
CA PHE A 89 -12.38 -0.77 4.76
C PHE A 89 -11.58 -1.35 5.92
N SER A 90 -11.94 -1.03 7.16
CA SER A 90 -11.15 -1.47 8.33
C SER A 90 -10.98 -2.99 8.42
N ASP A 91 -11.98 -3.74 7.97
CA ASP A 91 -11.93 -5.21 7.99
C ASP A 91 -11.05 -5.79 6.87
N TYR A 92 -10.68 -4.97 5.89
CA TYR A 92 -9.90 -5.42 4.74
C TYR A 92 -8.44 -4.99 4.81
N CYS A 93 -8.04 -4.31 5.87
CA CYS A 93 -6.65 -3.86 6.01
C CYS A 93 -6.11 -4.11 7.40
N GLU A 94 -4.84 -4.46 7.43
CA GLU A 94 -4.04 -4.57 8.65
C GLU A 94 -3.04 -3.43 8.62
N ILE A 95 -3.06 -2.56 9.64
CA ILE A 95 -2.26 -1.35 9.67
C ILE A 95 -1.22 -1.50 10.78
N ILE A 96 0.05 -1.48 10.40
CA ILE A 96 1.15 -1.78 11.33
C ILE A 96 2.16 -0.63 11.32
N ASN A 97 2.41 -0.08 12.51
CA ASN A 97 3.42 0.96 12.70
C ASN A 97 4.80 0.30 12.87
N THR A 98 5.47 0.07 11.76
CA THR A 98 6.76 -0.61 11.71
C THR A 98 7.53 -0.19 10.47
N SER A 99 8.85 -0.40 10.49
CA SER A 99 9.63 -0.30 9.26
C SER A 99 9.40 -1.55 8.41
N CYS A 100 9.55 -1.42 7.09
CA CYS A 100 9.42 -2.58 6.20
C CYS A 100 10.49 -3.63 6.50
N PHE A 101 11.69 -3.23 6.93
CA PHE A 101 12.76 -4.17 7.24
C PHE A 101 12.45 -5.03 8.45
N ASP A 102 11.93 -4.43 9.52
CA ASP A 102 11.52 -5.17 10.71
C ASP A 102 10.37 -6.12 10.41
N TYR A 103 9.41 -5.66 9.62
CA TYR A 103 8.28 -6.49 9.22
C TYR A 103 8.72 -7.72 8.41
N MET A 104 9.61 -7.53 7.43
CA MET A 104 10.07 -8.60 6.56
C MET A 104 10.72 -9.75 7.33
N GLU A 105 11.44 -9.46 8.41
CA GLU A 105 12.11 -10.47 9.22
C GLU A 105 11.14 -11.38 9.98
N ARG A 106 9.93 -10.89 10.26
CA ARG A 106 8.93 -11.64 11.05
C ARG A 106 7.66 -11.97 10.31
N ALA A 107 7.57 -11.62 9.03
CA ALA A 107 6.38 -11.86 8.23
C ALA A 107 6.15 -13.36 8.03
N LYS A 108 4.92 -13.79 8.25
CA LYS A 108 4.49 -15.18 8.04
C LYS A 108 3.56 -15.32 6.85
N GLU A 109 3.13 -14.21 6.29
CA GLU A 109 2.18 -14.14 5.20
C GLU A 109 2.92 -13.87 3.89
N LYS A 110 2.40 -14.40 2.80
CA LYS A 110 2.90 -14.11 1.45
C LYS A 110 1.90 -13.24 0.72
N PHE A 111 2.39 -12.50 -0.26
CA PHE A 111 1.61 -11.48 -0.95
C PHE A 111 1.58 -11.71 -2.45
N ASP A 112 0.47 -11.31 -3.07
CA ASP A 112 0.28 -11.36 -4.52
C ASP A 112 0.77 -10.08 -5.19
N VAL A 113 0.65 -8.96 -4.50
CA VAL A 113 1.07 -7.64 -4.98
C VAL A 113 1.80 -6.94 -3.85
N ILE A 114 3.00 -6.45 -4.12
CA ILE A 114 3.76 -5.66 -3.15
C ILE A 114 4.01 -4.28 -3.76
N PHE A 115 3.51 -3.24 -3.09
CA PHE A 115 3.74 -1.86 -3.48
C PHE A 115 5.01 -1.33 -2.81
N LEU A 116 5.85 -0.70 -3.60
CA LEU A 116 7.12 -0.18 -3.16
C LEU A 116 7.27 1.26 -3.67
N ASP A 117 6.83 2.22 -2.86
CA ASP A 117 6.87 3.65 -3.17
C ASP A 117 7.59 4.40 -2.05
N PRO A 118 8.94 4.24 -1.95
CA PRO A 118 9.70 4.81 -0.85
C PRO A 118 9.89 6.33 -0.99
N PRO A 119 10.29 7.00 0.10
CA PRO A 119 10.62 8.43 0.06
C PRO A 119 11.76 8.70 -0.92
N TYR A 120 11.77 9.93 -1.48
CA TYR A 120 12.86 10.39 -2.35
C TYR A 120 14.22 10.38 -1.62
N ASN A 121 15.28 10.24 -2.39
CA ASN A 121 16.66 10.34 -1.94
C ASN A 121 17.06 9.33 -0.86
N LYS A 122 16.32 8.23 -0.76
CA LYS A 122 16.63 7.11 0.11
C LYS A 122 16.85 5.88 -0.75
N ASN A 123 17.93 5.16 -0.51
CA ASN A 123 18.27 3.95 -1.27
C ASN A 123 17.55 2.72 -0.68
N PHE A 124 16.19 2.75 -0.68
CA PHE A 124 15.39 1.67 -0.12
C PHE A 124 15.09 0.55 -1.10
N ILE A 125 15.02 0.85 -2.40
CA ILE A 125 14.49 -0.11 -3.38
C ILE A 125 15.28 -1.40 -3.39
N GLU A 126 16.59 -1.32 -3.57
CA GLU A 126 17.44 -2.50 -3.68
C GLU A 126 17.45 -3.36 -2.41
N PRO A 127 17.67 -2.78 -1.20
CA PRO A 127 17.59 -3.57 0.04
C PRO A 127 16.23 -4.20 0.28
N VAL A 128 15.13 -3.51 -0.07
CA VAL A 128 13.78 -4.04 0.11
C VAL A 128 13.55 -5.22 -0.85
N LEU A 129 13.95 -5.08 -2.11
CA LEU A 129 13.82 -6.19 -3.07
C LEU A 129 14.61 -7.41 -2.61
N GLU A 130 15.82 -7.21 -2.10
CA GLU A 130 16.62 -8.29 -1.52
C GLU A 130 15.90 -8.96 -0.34
N GLY A 131 15.28 -8.15 0.54
CA GLY A 131 14.52 -8.65 1.67
C GLY A 131 13.30 -9.46 1.27
N ILE A 132 12.60 -9.05 0.22
CA ILE A 132 11.45 -9.78 -0.32
C ILE A 132 11.87 -11.17 -0.79
N VAL A 133 12.97 -11.25 -1.51
CA VAL A 133 13.51 -12.52 -2.00
C VAL A 133 13.99 -13.41 -0.85
N LYS A 134 14.80 -12.84 0.03
CA LYS A 134 15.38 -13.57 1.17
C LYS A 134 14.30 -14.17 2.08
N ASN A 135 13.25 -13.43 2.33
CA ASN A 135 12.17 -13.85 3.25
C ASN A 135 11.01 -14.52 2.51
N ASN A 136 11.12 -14.70 1.21
CA ASN A 136 10.12 -15.39 0.39
C ASN A 136 8.71 -14.84 0.58
N LEU A 137 8.57 -13.52 0.43
CA LEU A 137 7.31 -12.81 0.70
C LEU A 137 6.32 -12.81 -0.46
N LEU A 138 6.76 -13.14 -1.66
CA LEU A 138 5.93 -13.06 -2.84
C LEU A 138 5.36 -14.43 -3.22
N ASN A 139 4.04 -14.50 -3.43
CA ASN A 139 3.39 -15.69 -3.95
C ASN A 139 3.84 -15.96 -5.40
N GLU A 140 3.77 -17.22 -5.80
CA GLU A 140 4.02 -17.59 -7.19
C GLU A 140 3.06 -16.81 -8.10
N GLY A 141 3.61 -16.18 -9.14
CA GLY A 141 2.83 -15.33 -10.04
C GLY A 141 2.57 -13.92 -9.51
N GLY A 142 3.06 -13.60 -8.32
CA GLY A 142 2.89 -12.26 -7.75
C GLY A 142 3.83 -11.23 -8.38
N ILE A 143 3.57 -9.96 -8.09
CA ILE A 143 4.34 -8.83 -8.64
C ILE A 143 4.73 -7.82 -7.55
N VAL A 144 5.79 -7.09 -7.84
CA VAL A 144 6.30 -6.01 -6.97
C VAL A 144 6.29 -4.70 -7.76
#